data_5074316b8c1f8f50c564c705f43e485d
#
_entry.id   5074316b8c1f8f50c564c705f43e485d
#
_cell.length_a   1.000
_cell.length_b   1.000
_cell.length_c   1.000
_cell.angle_alpha   90.00
_cell.angle_beta   90.00
_cell.angle_gamma   90.00
#
_symmetry.space_group_name_H-M   'P 1'
#
loop_
_entity.id
_entity.type
_entity.pdbx_description
1 polymer ?
#
loop_
_entity_poly.entity_id
_entity_poly.type
_entity_poly.pdbx_seq_one_letter_code
_entity_poly.pdbx_strand_id
1 'polypeptide(L)'
;MVQESQRPINTGRPLGAVEEVLFQRLCNHCGDCISACPQYVLHMTSDGPRMDLSLNHCTLCHQCLNACQTMALNNLGQNDTGWRPQIADNCNARTLGNCDECAAICPLGAISVPANSLPIISNECNGCGACRAGCYIGSLTMIPG
;
A
#
# COMPACT_ATOMS: atom_id res chain seq x y z
N MET A 1 -6.12 0.22 -26.38
CA MET A 1 -6.33 0.03 -25.91
C MET A 1 -6.34 -0.41 -25.02
N VAL A 2 -6.22 -0.61 -24.64
CA VAL A 2 -6.41 -0.84 -23.92
C VAL A 2 -6.45 -1.03 -22.92
N GLN A 3 -6.54 -1.54 -22.73
CA GLN A 3 -6.71 -1.23 -21.45
C GLN A 3 -7.13 -2.24 -20.48
N GLU A 4 -7.08 -3.48 -20.84
CA GLU A 4 -7.27 -4.55 -19.91
C GLU A 4 -6.22 -4.51 -18.83
N SER A 5 -5.09 -3.92 -19.14
CA SER A 5 -4.07 -3.70 -18.14
C SER A 5 -4.52 -2.70 -17.07
N GLN A 6 -5.67 -2.06 -17.29
CA GLN A 6 -6.19 -1.06 -16.37
C GLN A 6 -7.27 -1.60 -15.47
N ARG A 7 -7.21 -2.89 -15.19
CA ARG A 7 -8.11 -3.49 -14.21
C ARG A 7 -8.06 -2.70 -12.90
N PRO A 8 -9.22 -2.34 -12.33
CA PRO A 8 -9.23 -1.53 -11.10
C PRO A 8 -8.50 -2.22 -9.97
N ILE A 9 -7.75 -1.43 -9.20
CA ILE A 9 -7.08 -1.91 -8.01
C ILE A 9 -8.09 -1.94 -6.86
N ASN A 10 -8.20 -3.08 -6.20
CA ASN A 10 -9.09 -3.23 -5.06
C ASN A 10 -8.33 -2.82 -3.80
N THR A 11 -8.31 -1.52 -3.52
CA THR A 11 -7.57 -0.95 -2.41
C THR A 11 -8.13 -1.44 -1.09
N GLY A 12 -7.24 -1.76 -0.16
CA GLY A 12 -7.63 -2.25 1.16
C GLY A 12 -7.65 -3.76 1.25
N ARG A 13 -7.72 -4.45 0.13
CA ARG A 13 -7.57 -5.90 0.07
C ARG A 13 -6.11 -6.25 -0.14
N PRO A 14 -5.72 -7.52 0.07
CA PRO A 14 -4.35 -7.92 -0.24
C PRO A 14 -3.99 -7.64 -1.70
N LEU A 15 -2.70 -7.54 -1.96
CA LEU A 15 -2.20 -7.29 -3.31
C LEU A 15 -2.73 -8.35 -4.28
N GLY A 16 -3.18 -7.91 -5.44
CA GLY A 16 -3.66 -8.82 -6.48
C GLY A 16 -5.12 -9.20 -6.35
N ALA A 17 -5.86 -8.61 -5.41
CA ALA A 17 -7.27 -8.94 -5.22
C ALA A 17 -8.10 -8.57 -6.46
N VAL A 18 -9.03 -9.46 -6.81
CA VAL A 18 -9.98 -9.20 -7.87
C VAL A 18 -10.99 -8.15 -7.39
N GLU A 19 -11.90 -7.71 -8.28
CA GLU A 19 -12.84 -6.68 -7.87
C GLU A 19 -13.72 -7.22 -6.73
N GLU A 20 -14.28 -6.31 -5.95
CA GLU A 20 -14.80 -6.65 -4.61
C GLU A 20 -15.92 -7.70 -4.64
N VAL A 21 -16.87 -7.60 -5.57
CA VAL A 21 -17.96 -8.56 -5.62
C VAL A 21 -17.44 -9.96 -5.89
N LEU A 22 -16.50 -10.07 -6.82
CA LEU A 22 -15.91 -11.37 -7.14
C LEU A 22 -15.02 -11.85 -5.98
N PHE A 23 -14.30 -10.94 -5.33
CA PHE A 23 -13.47 -11.29 -4.19
C PHE A 23 -14.30 -11.93 -3.09
N GLN A 24 -15.46 -11.34 -2.78
CA GLN A 24 -16.32 -11.87 -1.73
C GLN A 24 -16.81 -13.27 -2.06
N ARG A 25 -16.98 -13.59 -3.34
CA ARG A 25 -17.40 -14.92 -3.76
C ARG A 25 -16.28 -15.94 -3.70
N LEU A 26 -15.07 -15.52 -3.99
CA LEU A 26 -13.94 -16.45 -4.11
C LEU A 26 -13.22 -16.67 -2.79
N CYS A 27 -13.12 -15.63 -1.96
CA CYS A 27 -12.39 -15.72 -0.70
C CYS A 27 -13.17 -16.57 0.31
N ASN A 28 -12.50 -17.60 0.85
CA ASN A 28 -13.12 -18.48 1.85
C ASN A 28 -12.61 -18.21 3.26
N HIS A 29 -11.92 -17.10 3.48
CA HIS A 29 -11.41 -16.67 4.79
C HIS A 29 -10.42 -17.68 5.40
N CYS A 30 -9.64 -18.35 4.55
CA CYS A 30 -8.71 -19.37 5.04
C CYS A 30 -7.51 -18.78 5.78
N GLY A 31 -7.17 -17.51 5.52
CA GLY A 31 -6.06 -16.85 6.21
C GLY A 31 -4.69 -17.15 5.63
N ASP A 32 -4.59 -17.88 4.53
CA ASP A 32 -3.29 -18.23 3.94
C ASP A 32 -2.50 -17.02 3.51
N CYS A 33 -3.18 -16.00 2.95
CA CYS A 33 -2.51 -14.78 2.53
C CYS A 33 -1.90 -14.04 3.73
N ILE A 34 -2.61 -14.06 4.85
CA ILE A 34 -2.14 -13.39 6.07
C ILE A 34 -0.89 -14.11 6.60
N SER A 35 -0.94 -15.44 6.66
CA SER A 35 0.20 -16.23 7.13
C SER A 35 1.42 -16.07 6.23
N ALA A 36 1.20 -15.85 4.93
CA ALA A 36 2.28 -15.75 3.96
C ALA A 36 2.95 -14.38 3.97
N CYS A 37 2.31 -13.35 4.52
CA CYS A 37 2.85 -11.99 4.47
C CYS A 37 4.02 -11.82 5.44
N PRO A 38 5.25 -11.60 4.96
CA PRO A 38 6.40 -11.45 5.86
C PRO A 38 6.40 -10.13 6.61
N GLN A 39 5.63 -9.15 6.16
CA GLN A 39 5.57 -7.83 6.79
C GLN A 39 4.38 -7.68 7.74
N TYR A 40 3.51 -8.68 7.82
CA TYR A 40 2.35 -8.66 8.72
C TYR A 40 1.42 -7.47 8.49
N VAL A 41 1.23 -7.09 7.22
CA VAL A 41 0.34 -5.97 6.88
C VAL A 41 -1.09 -6.43 6.58
N LEU A 42 -1.36 -7.72 6.64
CA LEU A 42 -2.69 -8.26 6.36
C LEU A 42 -3.34 -8.76 7.65
N HIS A 43 -4.60 -8.40 7.85
CA HIS A 43 -5.37 -8.79 9.03
C HIS A 43 -6.72 -9.30 8.61
N MET A 44 -7.23 -10.32 9.32
CA MET A 44 -8.55 -10.87 9.05
C MET A 44 -9.62 -9.96 9.65
N THR A 45 -10.65 -9.66 8.86
CA THR A 45 -11.83 -8.94 9.33
C THR A 45 -13.07 -9.78 9.04
N SER A 46 -14.24 -9.27 9.44
CA SER A 46 -15.49 -9.99 9.22
C SER A 46 -15.79 -10.18 7.73
N ASP A 47 -15.28 -9.32 6.85
CA ASP A 47 -15.47 -9.47 5.41
C ASP A 47 -14.21 -9.90 4.69
N GLY A 48 -13.28 -10.54 5.39
CA GLY A 48 -12.08 -11.12 4.80
C GLY A 48 -10.83 -10.35 5.15
N PRO A 49 -9.70 -10.72 4.52
CA PRO A 49 -8.43 -10.06 4.83
C PRO A 49 -8.40 -8.62 4.31
N ARG A 50 -7.79 -7.75 5.11
CA ARG A 50 -7.60 -6.34 4.79
C ARG A 50 -6.14 -5.96 4.99
N MET A 51 -5.66 -5.02 4.18
CA MET A 51 -4.31 -4.50 4.29
C MET A 51 -4.29 -3.26 5.19
N ASP A 52 -3.36 -3.23 6.14
CA ASP A 52 -3.16 -2.12 7.06
C ASP A 52 -1.71 -1.71 7.01
N LEU A 53 -1.44 -0.51 6.50
CA LEU A 53 -0.08 0.00 6.35
C LEU A 53 0.28 1.02 7.43
N SER A 54 -0.40 0.99 8.57
CA SER A 54 -0.15 1.97 9.63
C SER A 54 1.13 1.70 10.42
N LEU A 55 1.57 0.43 10.51
CA LEU A 55 2.75 0.06 11.29
C LEU A 55 3.89 -0.46 10.43
N ASN A 56 3.59 -1.21 9.39
CA ASN A 56 4.57 -1.79 8.49
C ASN A 56 4.20 -1.46 7.05
N HIS A 57 5.07 -1.83 6.13
CA HIS A 57 4.85 -1.54 4.72
C HIS A 57 4.81 -2.83 3.91
N CYS A 58 4.19 -2.76 2.73
CA CYS A 58 4.13 -3.87 1.81
C CYS A 58 5.37 -3.83 0.90
N THR A 59 6.09 -4.96 0.82
CA THR A 59 7.26 -5.05 -0.07
C THR A 59 6.91 -5.49 -1.47
N LEU A 60 5.65 -5.71 -1.76
CA LEU A 60 5.15 -6.18 -3.06
C LEU A 60 5.80 -7.48 -3.49
N CYS A 61 6.03 -8.38 -2.54
CA CYS A 61 6.70 -9.66 -2.79
C CYS A 61 5.80 -10.72 -3.40
N HIS A 62 4.49 -10.48 -3.46
CA HIS A 62 3.49 -11.38 -4.04
C HIS A 62 3.31 -12.70 -3.28
N GLN A 63 3.81 -12.81 -2.05
CA GLN A 63 3.63 -14.04 -1.27
C GLN A 63 2.16 -14.30 -0.97
N CYS A 64 1.38 -13.25 -0.74
CA CYS A 64 -0.05 -13.41 -0.49
C CYS A 64 -0.78 -13.98 -1.70
N LEU A 65 -0.43 -13.51 -2.91
CA LEU A 65 -1.01 -14.06 -4.14
C LEU A 65 -0.67 -15.53 -4.29
N ASN A 66 0.59 -15.87 -4.06
CA ASN A 66 1.06 -17.24 -4.23
C ASN A 66 0.39 -18.20 -3.26
N ALA A 67 -0.02 -17.70 -2.10
CA ALA A 67 -0.67 -18.52 -1.08
C ALA A 67 -2.16 -18.69 -1.30
N CYS A 68 -2.79 -17.83 -2.10
CA CYS A 68 -4.24 -17.85 -2.31
C CYS A 68 -4.63 -18.97 -3.25
N GLN A 69 -5.44 -19.91 -2.75
CA GLN A 69 -5.85 -21.09 -3.53
C GLN A 69 -7.21 -20.91 -4.19
N THR A 70 -7.98 -19.90 -3.80
CA THR A 70 -9.33 -19.70 -4.32
C THR A 70 -9.38 -18.75 -5.49
N MET A 71 -8.24 -18.20 -5.89
CA MET A 71 -8.11 -17.22 -6.99
C MET A 71 -8.71 -15.84 -6.65
N ALA A 72 -9.00 -15.59 -5.38
CA ALA A 72 -9.42 -14.26 -4.96
C ALA A 72 -8.28 -13.25 -5.14
N LEU A 73 -7.04 -13.70 -5.07
CA LEU A 73 -5.85 -12.90 -5.36
C LEU A 73 -5.19 -13.50 -6.60
N ASN A 74 -5.54 -12.99 -7.78
CA ASN A 74 -4.99 -13.55 -9.01
C ASN A 74 -4.55 -12.50 -10.02
N ASN A 75 -4.52 -11.23 -9.64
CA ASN A 75 -4.01 -10.20 -10.54
C ASN A 75 -2.48 -10.13 -10.42
N LEU A 76 -1.82 -11.05 -11.11
CA LEU A 76 -0.37 -11.25 -10.98
C LEU A 76 0.44 -10.06 -11.46
N GLY A 77 -0.15 -9.20 -12.29
CA GLY A 77 0.54 -8.01 -12.79
C GLY A 77 0.42 -6.79 -11.91
N GLN A 78 -0.26 -6.92 -10.77
CA GLN A 78 -0.44 -5.76 -9.89
C GLN A 78 0.83 -5.50 -9.10
N ASN A 79 1.41 -4.32 -9.31
CA ASN A 79 2.58 -3.85 -8.57
C ASN A 79 2.29 -2.53 -7.87
N ASP A 80 1.04 -2.35 -7.42
CA ASP A 80 0.56 -1.14 -6.78
C ASP A 80 -0.54 -1.55 -5.81
N THR A 81 -0.45 -1.08 -4.56
CA THR A 81 -1.44 -1.44 -3.55
C THR A 81 -2.72 -0.62 -3.66
N GLY A 82 -2.69 0.48 -4.40
CA GLY A 82 -3.80 1.41 -4.45
C GLY A 82 -3.82 2.43 -3.34
N TRP A 83 -2.94 2.30 -2.34
CA TRP A 83 -2.80 3.27 -1.27
C TRP A 83 -1.87 4.40 -1.69
N ARG A 84 -2.09 5.59 -1.13
CA ARG A 84 -1.19 6.73 -1.33
C ARG A 84 -1.01 7.46 -0.01
N PRO A 85 0.19 8.01 0.24
CA PRO A 85 0.41 8.77 1.47
C PRO A 85 -0.24 10.13 1.39
N GLN A 86 -0.91 10.52 2.47
CA GLN A 86 -1.42 11.87 2.67
C GLN A 86 -0.62 12.49 3.81
N ILE A 87 -0.09 13.69 3.60
CA ILE A 87 0.85 14.31 4.51
C ILE A 87 0.14 15.42 5.27
N ALA A 88 0.21 15.36 6.61
CA ALA A 88 -0.41 16.36 7.47
C ALA A 88 0.44 17.63 7.55
N ASP A 89 -0.18 18.73 7.94
CA ASP A 89 0.48 20.04 8.02
C ASP A 89 1.58 20.08 9.07
N ASN A 90 1.58 19.15 10.03
CA ASN A 90 2.61 19.12 11.07
C ASN A 90 3.89 18.42 10.61
N CYS A 91 4.02 18.12 9.32
CA CYS A 91 5.22 17.51 8.78
C CYS A 91 6.45 18.40 9.03
N ASN A 92 7.54 17.79 9.52
CA ASN A 92 8.76 18.52 9.85
C ASN A 92 9.39 19.20 8.63
N ALA A 93 9.20 18.67 7.44
CA ALA A 93 9.71 19.31 6.22
C ALA A 93 9.13 20.71 6.07
N ARG A 94 7.87 20.89 6.43
CA ARG A 94 7.21 22.17 6.33
C ARG A 94 7.49 23.03 7.56
N THR A 95 7.39 22.45 8.77
CA THR A 95 7.49 23.24 10.01
C THR A 95 8.92 23.59 10.36
N LEU A 96 9.87 22.68 10.11
CA LEU A 96 11.29 22.89 10.41
C LEU A 96 12.13 23.13 9.16
N GLY A 97 11.59 22.81 7.97
CA GLY A 97 12.25 23.07 6.72
C GLY A 97 13.37 22.10 6.35
N ASN A 98 13.57 21.02 7.11
CA ASN A 98 14.72 20.17 6.89
C ASN A 98 14.51 18.69 7.19
N CYS A 99 13.30 18.16 6.99
CA CYS A 99 13.06 16.75 7.18
C CYS A 99 12.80 16.08 5.83
N ASP A 100 13.59 15.03 5.51
CA ASP A 100 13.45 14.29 4.27
C ASP A 100 13.42 12.78 4.50
N GLU A 101 13.02 12.34 5.68
CA GLU A 101 13.02 10.93 6.04
C GLU A 101 12.18 10.08 5.09
N CYS A 102 10.98 10.58 4.73
CA CYS A 102 10.11 9.83 3.84
C CYS A 102 10.72 9.70 2.44
N ALA A 103 11.40 10.74 1.95
CA ALA A 103 12.06 10.68 0.67
C ALA A 103 13.24 9.72 0.69
N ALA A 104 13.99 9.71 1.80
CA ALA A 104 15.15 8.84 1.93
C ALA A 104 14.76 7.36 1.97
N ILE A 105 13.61 7.03 2.56
CA ILE A 105 13.21 5.64 2.72
C ILE A 105 12.42 5.10 1.52
N CYS A 106 11.95 5.97 0.64
CA CYS A 106 11.14 5.52 -0.51
C CYS A 106 11.98 4.71 -1.48
N PRO A 107 11.67 3.42 -1.69
CA PRO A 107 12.50 2.57 -2.56
C PRO A 107 12.44 2.96 -4.03
N LEU A 108 11.40 3.70 -4.44
CA LEU A 108 11.24 4.11 -5.84
C LEU A 108 11.71 5.54 -6.09
N GLY A 109 12.13 6.25 -5.06
CA GLY A 109 12.47 7.66 -5.21
C GLY A 109 11.28 8.51 -5.64
N ALA A 110 10.08 8.13 -5.21
CA ALA A 110 8.85 8.79 -5.65
C ALA A 110 8.53 10.03 -4.85
N ILE A 111 9.32 10.38 -3.86
CA ILE A 111 9.05 11.50 -2.98
C ILE A 111 10.17 12.54 -3.12
N SER A 112 9.79 13.79 -3.35
CA SER A 112 10.72 14.92 -3.33
C SER A 112 10.26 15.91 -2.26
N VAL A 113 11.23 16.56 -1.60
CA VAL A 113 10.94 17.46 -0.50
C VAL A 113 11.51 18.84 -0.82
N PRO A 114 10.70 19.74 -1.40
CA PRO A 114 11.14 21.12 -1.63
C PRO A 114 11.38 21.83 -0.29
N ALA A 115 12.25 22.84 -0.30
CA ALA A 115 12.56 23.59 0.90
C ALA A 115 11.31 24.22 1.50
N ASN A 116 11.11 24.04 2.83
CA ASN A 116 10.02 24.66 3.58
C ASN A 116 8.63 24.31 3.04
N SER A 117 8.49 23.12 2.43
CA SER A 117 7.24 22.68 1.85
C SER A 117 6.96 21.23 2.21
N LEU A 118 5.70 20.82 2.05
CA LEU A 118 5.35 19.43 2.23
C LEU A 118 5.98 18.58 1.10
N PRO A 119 6.30 17.31 1.41
CA PRO A 119 6.78 16.41 0.37
C PRO A 119 5.79 16.24 -0.77
N ILE A 120 6.32 16.02 -1.96
CA ILE A 120 5.54 15.82 -3.18
C ILE A 120 5.70 14.37 -3.61
N ILE A 121 4.57 13.69 -3.86
CA ILE A 121 4.53 12.29 -4.24
C ILE A 121 4.34 12.21 -5.76
N SER A 122 5.25 11.53 -6.45
CA SER A 122 5.16 11.39 -7.90
C SER A 122 4.29 10.20 -8.30
N ASN A 123 4.01 10.09 -9.60
CA ASN A 123 3.21 8.99 -10.14
C ASN A 123 3.92 7.65 -10.03
N GLU A 124 5.20 7.63 -9.68
CA GLU A 124 5.95 6.38 -9.53
C GLU A 124 5.63 5.66 -8.22
N CYS A 125 4.92 6.32 -7.32
CA CYS A 125 4.52 5.71 -6.04
C CYS A 125 3.66 4.48 -6.28
N ASN A 126 3.99 3.38 -5.60
CA ASN A 126 3.23 2.13 -5.70
C ASN A 126 2.44 1.81 -4.44
N GLY A 127 2.40 2.73 -3.48
CA GLY A 127 1.58 2.56 -2.29
C GLY A 127 2.13 1.60 -1.27
N CYS A 128 3.45 1.36 -1.23
CA CYS A 128 4.02 0.36 -0.33
C CYS A 128 3.92 0.74 1.15
N GLY A 129 3.86 2.03 1.46
CA GLY A 129 3.72 2.48 2.85
C GLY A 129 5.04 2.65 3.60
N ALA A 130 6.19 2.48 2.94
CA ALA A 130 7.48 2.62 3.60
C ALA A 130 7.67 4.02 4.18
N CYS A 131 7.19 5.04 3.47
CA CYS A 131 7.28 6.42 3.94
C CYS A 131 6.50 6.61 5.24
N ARG A 132 5.31 6.00 5.33
CA ARG A 132 4.50 6.07 6.56
C ARG A 132 5.20 5.40 7.72
N ALA A 133 5.77 4.22 7.48
CA ALA A 133 6.47 3.48 8.52
C ALA A 133 7.72 4.23 8.97
N GLY A 134 8.35 5.00 8.08
CA GLY A 134 9.57 5.74 8.40
C GLY A 134 9.35 7.13 8.98
N CYS A 135 8.12 7.63 9.03
CA CYS A 135 7.85 8.96 9.56
C CYS A 135 7.68 8.88 11.07
N TYR A 136 8.68 9.35 11.83
CA TYR A 136 8.69 9.19 13.27
C TYR A 136 7.66 10.06 14.00
N ILE A 137 7.19 11.13 13.38
CA ILE A 137 6.15 11.97 14.00
C ILE A 137 4.74 11.59 13.55
N GLY A 138 4.61 10.60 12.65
CA GLY A 138 3.32 10.11 12.24
C GLY A 138 2.49 11.08 11.42
N SER A 139 3.13 11.97 10.64
CA SER A 139 2.40 12.94 9.84
C SER A 139 1.93 12.39 8.50
N LEU A 140 2.18 11.10 8.23
CA LEU A 140 1.72 10.44 7.01
C LEU A 140 0.60 9.47 7.33
N THR A 141 -0.42 9.44 6.49
CA THR A 141 -1.53 8.50 6.57
C THR A 141 -1.73 7.91 5.18
N MET A 142 -1.87 6.58 5.09
CA MET A 142 -2.13 5.95 3.80
C MET A 142 -3.63 5.98 3.54
N ILE A 143 -4.01 6.49 2.36
CA ILE A 143 -5.40 6.59 1.95
C ILE A 143 -5.57 6.00 0.55
N PRO A 144 -6.80 5.61 0.17
CA PRO A 144 -7.04 5.16 -1.21
C PRO A 144 -6.71 6.29 -2.19
N GLY A 145 -5.96 5.95 -3.23
CA GLY A 145 -5.47 6.96 -4.18
C GLY A 145 -5.96 6.84 -5.59
#